data_55c138c9a4f7a02caec0f8635cc1a5f1
#
_entry.id   55c138c9a4f7a02caec0f8635cc1a5f1
#
_cell.length_a   1.000
_cell.length_b   1.000
_cell.length_c   1.000
_cell.angle_alpha   90.00
_cell.angle_beta   90.00
_cell.angle_gamma   90.00
#
_symmetry.space_group_name_H-M   'P 1'
#
loop_
_entity.id
_entity.type
_entity.pdbx_description
1 polymer ?
#
loop_
_entity_poly.entity_id
_entity_poly.type
_entity_poly.pdbx_seq_one_letter_code
_entity_poly.pdbx_strand_id
1 'polypeptide(L)'
;MSFVSRPDLRPPRILMDVDLPTQQPGLVVTDVHGGTAQQGPLLIDRNGELVWFHPVSDDGSAHRRALNVRVQNYLGQPVITYFEGAVVDAHGEGVYRLLDNRYRLIKTVEARRGMTGDLHELLLTEEGTALFTVYGTASGDLRPVGGPERGLYFYGEVQEVDVATGELLFSWRSDHHVGFDESYTRPSAKGVWDYFHINSINVDPDDGNLIVSSRCCWAFYK
;
A
#
# COMPACT_ATOMS: atom_id res chain seq x y z
N MET A 1 -10.15 -26.98 20.20
CA MET A 1 -10.36 -25.83 19.30
C MET A 1 -11.83 -25.44 19.36
N SER A 2 -12.14 -24.16 19.42
CA SER A 2 -13.52 -23.67 19.27
C SER A 2 -13.63 -22.92 17.94
N PHE A 3 -14.68 -23.19 17.20
CA PHE A 3 -14.98 -22.50 15.95
C PHE A 3 -16.20 -21.63 16.13
N VAL A 4 -16.17 -20.45 15.51
CA VAL A 4 -17.32 -19.54 15.44
C VAL A 4 -17.86 -19.61 14.02
N SER A 5 -19.13 -20.00 13.88
CA SER A 5 -19.79 -19.98 12.56
C SER A 5 -20.06 -18.51 12.15
N ARG A 6 -19.64 -18.15 10.94
CA ARG A 6 -19.82 -16.83 10.32
C ARG A 6 -20.48 -16.97 8.96
N PRO A 7 -21.80 -17.28 8.91
CA PRO A 7 -22.53 -17.49 7.67
C PRO A 7 -22.71 -16.21 6.83
N ASP A 8 -22.39 -15.06 7.40
CA ASP A 8 -22.36 -13.76 6.76
C ASP A 8 -21.10 -13.54 5.89
N LEU A 9 -20.05 -14.33 6.11
CA LEU A 9 -18.83 -14.25 5.34
C LEU A 9 -18.95 -15.00 4.01
N ARG A 10 -18.48 -14.35 2.95
CA ARG A 10 -18.42 -14.90 1.59
C ARG A 10 -16.99 -14.77 1.06
N PRO A 11 -16.04 -15.52 1.63
CA PRO A 11 -14.67 -15.51 1.17
C PRO A 11 -14.57 -16.02 -0.27
N PRO A 12 -13.48 -15.72 -0.98
CA PRO A 12 -13.23 -16.28 -2.29
C PRO A 12 -13.08 -17.81 -2.20
N ARG A 13 -13.43 -18.49 -3.28
CA ARG A 13 -13.09 -19.88 -3.45
C ARG A 13 -11.60 -20.00 -3.80
N ILE A 14 -10.87 -20.78 -3.04
CA ILE A 14 -9.45 -21.04 -3.26
C ILE A 14 -9.32 -22.36 -4.03
N LEU A 15 -8.51 -22.37 -5.09
CA LEU A 15 -8.14 -23.55 -5.84
C LEU A 15 -6.63 -23.73 -5.70
N MET A 16 -6.22 -24.92 -5.30
CA MET A 16 -4.82 -25.30 -5.21
C MET A 16 -4.45 -26.14 -6.43
N ASP A 17 -3.64 -25.60 -7.34
CA ASP A 17 -3.22 -26.30 -8.56
C ASP A 17 -1.93 -27.12 -8.36
N VAL A 18 -1.09 -26.71 -7.40
CA VAL A 18 0.22 -27.32 -7.15
C VAL A 18 0.40 -27.56 -5.65
N ASP A 19 0.64 -28.80 -5.27
CA ASP A 19 1.03 -29.21 -3.92
C ASP A 19 2.41 -29.88 -3.99
N LEU A 20 3.46 -29.16 -3.55
CA LEU A 20 4.83 -29.66 -3.53
C LEU A 20 5.18 -30.18 -2.13
N PRO A 21 5.79 -31.38 -2.02
CA PRO A 21 6.14 -31.96 -0.71
C PRO A 21 7.20 -31.15 0.05
N THR A 22 7.87 -30.21 -0.63
CA THR A 22 8.91 -29.34 -0.05
C THR A 22 8.38 -28.00 0.45
N GLN A 23 7.06 -27.80 0.48
CA GLN A 23 6.49 -26.55 0.99
C GLN A 23 6.89 -26.31 2.44
N GLN A 24 7.30 -25.07 2.72
CA GLN A 24 7.58 -24.65 4.10
C GLN A 24 6.30 -24.66 4.93
N PRO A 25 6.36 -25.08 6.20
CA PRO A 25 5.21 -24.97 7.10
C PRO A 25 4.89 -23.48 7.34
N GLY A 26 3.61 -23.14 7.39
CA GLY A 26 3.16 -21.78 7.66
C GLY A 26 1.81 -21.47 7.04
N LEU A 27 1.44 -20.21 7.16
CA LEU A 27 0.25 -19.63 6.54
C LEU A 27 0.67 -18.68 5.43
N VAL A 28 -0.11 -18.62 4.36
CA VAL A 28 0.01 -17.60 3.34
C VAL A 28 -0.93 -16.47 3.70
N VAL A 29 -0.39 -15.26 3.84
CA VAL A 29 -1.15 -14.03 3.99
C VAL A 29 -1.29 -13.38 2.63
N THR A 30 -2.50 -13.00 2.24
CA THR A 30 -2.77 -12.40 0.93
C THR A 30 -4.06 -11.58 0.95
N ASP A 31 -4.36 -10.93 -0.14
CA ASP A 31 -5.62 -10.24 -0.41
C ASP A 31 -6.26 -10.75 -1.70
N VAL A 32 -7.49 -10.32 -1.95
CA VAL A 32 -8.27 -10.74 -3.12
C VAL A 32 -8.67 -9.55 -3.95
N HIS A 33 -8.38 -9.64 -5.24
CA HIS A 33 -8.68 -8.62 -6.23
C HIS A 33 -9.81 -9.06 -7.17
N GLY A 34 -10.97 -8.43 -7.05
CA GLY A 34 -12.08 -8.59 -7.97
C GLY A 34 -12.76 -9.97 -7.93
N GLY A 35 -13.90 -10.08 -8.60
CA GLY A 35 -14.56 -11.37 -8.86
C GLY A 35 -15.25 -12.05 -7.67
N THR A 36 -15.21 -11.47 -6.48
CA THR A 36 -15.80 -12.03 -5.25
C THR A 36 -16.88 -11.10 -4.67
N ALA A 37 -17.82 -11.67 -3.92
CA ALA A 37 -18.86 -10.91 -3.25
C ALA A 37 -18.32 -10.02 -2.12
N GLN A 38 -17.24 -10.44 -1.46
CA GLN A 38 -16.54 -9.69 -0.42
C GLN A 38 -15.06 -9.71 -0.73
N GLN A 39 -14.40 -8.58 -0.50
CA GLN A 39 -12.96 -8.40 -0.67
C GLN A 39 -12.32 -8.13 0.69
N GLY A 40 -11.08 -8.57 0.87
CA GLY A 40 -10.38 -8.34 2.13
C GLY A 40 -9.15 -9.22 2.27
N PRO A 41 -8.35 -8.97 3.33
CA PRO A 41 -7.21 -9.82 3.66
C PRO A 41 -7.68 -11.21 4.10
N LEU A 42 -6.89 -12.20 3.77
CA LEU A 42 -7.14 -13.58 4.19
C LEU A 42 -5.85 -14.32 4.52
N LEU A 43 -6.02 -15.39 5.31
CA LEU A 43 -4.99 -16.37 5.59
C LEU A 43 -5.45 -17.75 5.11
N ILE A 44 -4.57 -18.43 4.41
CA ILE A 44 -4.77 -19.81 4.00
C ILE A 44 -3.65 -20.69 4.52
N ASP A 45 -3.96 -21.94 4.76
CA ASP A 45 -2.95 -22.93 5.09
C ASP A 45 -2.29 -23.49 3.82
N ARG A 46 -1.30 -24.39 4.02
CA ARG A 46 -0.58 -25.06 2.93
C ARG A 46 -1.47 -25.91 2.00
N ASN A 47 -2.66 -26.30 2.45
CA ASN A 47 -3.60 -27.11 1.68
C ASN A 47 -4.61 -26.23 0.91
N GLY A 48 -4.50 -24.90 1.03
CA GLY A 48 -5.46 -23.96 0.46
C GLY A 48 -6.72 -23.79 1.30
N GLU A 49 -6.76 -24.34 2.51
CA GLU A 49 -7.90 -24.16 3.39
C GLU A 49 -7.91 -22.77 4.03
N LEU A 50 -9.07 -22.14 4.05
CA LEU A 50 -9.22 -20.82 4.63
C LEU A 50 -9.09 -20.88 6.15
N VAL A 51 -8.12 -20.14 6.69
CA VAL A 51 -7.88 -20.02 8.14
C VAL A 51 -8.57 -18.78 8.70
N TRP A 52 -8.51 -17.66 7.96
CA TRP A 52 -9.09 -16.39 8.39
C TRP A 52 -9.42 -15.51 7.17
N PHE A 53 -10.50 -14.75 7.28
CA PHE A 53 -10.91 -13.76 6.30
C PHE A 53 -11.57 -12.56 6.99
N HIS A 54 -11.20 -11.36 6.56
CA HIS A 54 -11.78 -10.11 7.06
C HIS A 54 -12.30 -9.25 5.90
N PRO A 55 -13.62 -9.18 5.69
CA PRO A 55 -14.16 -8.34 4.63
C PRO A 55 -13.98 -6.86 4.96
N VAL A 56 -13.51 -6.06 3.99
CA VAL A 56 -13.34 -4.60 4.13
C VAL A 56 -14.55 -3.81 3.65
N SER A 57 -15.50 -4.46 2.97
CA SER A 57 -16.79 -3.88 2.64
C SER A 57 -17.88 -4.95 2.67
N ASP A 58 -19.01 -4.64 3.30
CA ASP A 58 -20.19 -5.52 3.37
C ASP A 58 -21.14 -5.28 2.20
N ASP A 59 -20.98 -4.17 1.49
CA ASP A 59 -21.89 -3.72 0.42
C ASP A 59 -21.51 -4.22 -0.97
N GLY A 60 -20.40 -4.98 -1.06
CA GLY A 60 -19.88 -5.46 -2.35
C GLY A 60 -19.37 -4.32 -3.25
N SER A 61 -19.23 -3.10 -2.71
CA SER A 61 -18.69 -2.00 -3.49
C SER A 61 -17.26 -2.35 -3.93
N ALA A 62 -17.05 -2.41 -5.24
CA ALA A 62 -15.73 -2.64 -5.84
C ALA A 62 -14.75 -1.48 -5.55
N HIS A 63 -15.21 -0.46 -4.84
CA HIS A 63 -14.47 0.76 -4.59
C HIS A 63 -13.59 0.68 -3.34
N ARG A 64 -13.85 -0.24 -2.41
CA ARG A 64 -13.04 -0.42 -1.20
C ARG A 64 -12.33 -1.76 -1.22
N ARG A 65 -11.01 -1.74 -1.16
CA ARG A 65 -10.14 -2.90 -1.28
C ARG A 65 -9.17 -2.98 -0.12
N ALA A 66 -8.76 -4.20 0.21
CA ALA A 66 -7.55 -4.44 0.97
C ALA A 66 -6.44 -4.79 0.00
N LEU A 67 -5.28 -4.18 0.15
CA LEU A 67 -4.11 -4.37 -0.70
C LEU A 67 -2.84 -4.35 0.15
N ASN A 68 -1.75 -4.91 -0.38
CA ASN A 68 -0.46 -4.91 0.27
C ASN A 68 -0.52 -5.52 1.69
N VAL A 69 -1.19 -6.69 1.80
CA VAL A 69 -1.35 -7.40 3.07
C VAL A 69 -0.03 -8.06 3.45
N ARG A 70 0.46 -7.79 4.66
CA ARG A 70 1.76 -8.28 5.15
C ARG A 70 1.71 -8.64 6.63
N VAL A 71 2.64 -9.47 7.04
CA VAL A 71 3.00 -9.61 8.46
C VAL A 71 4.24 -8.76 8.70
N GLN A 72 4.15 -7.85 9.65
CA GLN A 72 5.25 -6.97 10.04
C GLN A 72 5.47 -7.02 11.56
N ASN A 73 6.54 -6.41 12.03
CA ASN A 73 6.81 -6.26 13.47
C ASN A 73 6.42 -4.84 13.90
N TYR A 74 5.63 -4.73 14.95
CA TYR A 74 5.33 -3.46 15.61
C TYR A 74 5.70 -3.55 17.08
N LEU A 75 6.73 -2.83 17.50
CA LEU A 75 7.23 -2.81 18.87
C LEU A 75 7.47 -4.22 19.45
N GLY A 76 8.12 -5.08 18.67
CA GLY A 76 8.45 -6.46 19.05
C GLY A 76 7.30 -7.46 18.95
N GLN A 77 6.13 -7.05 18.43
CA GLN A 77 4.98 -7.91 18.26
C GLN A 77 4.63 -8.09 16.78
N PRO A 78 4.33 -9.32 16.33
CA PRO A 78 3.86 -9.53 14.96
C PRO A 78 2.45 -8.95 14.80
N VAL A 79 2.27 -8.20 13.72
CA VAL A 79 0.99 -7.60 13.31
C VAL A 79 0.70 -7.90 11.85
N ILE A 80 -0.58 -7.97 11.50
CA ILE A 80 -0.99 -7.95 10.10
C ILE A 80 -1.25 -6.49 9.72
N THR A 81 -0.65 -6.06 8.62
CA THR A 81 -0.87 -4.73 8.05
C THR A 81 -1.49 -4.84 6.67
N TYR A 82 -2.33 -3.89 6.30
CA TYR A 82 -2.85 -3.76 4.95
C TYR A 82 -3.35 -2.34 4.67
N PHE A 83 -3.29 -1.97 3.41
CA PHE A 83 -3.98 -0.79 2.89
C PHE A 83 -5.48 -1.09 2.78
N GLU A 84 -6.33 -0.13 3.15
CA GLU A 84 -7.77 -0.18 2.99
C GLU A 84 -8.27 1.11 2.35
N GLY A 85 -8.78 1.03 1.12
CA GLY A 85 -9.19 2.21 0.39
C GLY A 85 -9.64 1.93 -1.05
N ALA A 86 -9.81 3.01 -1.81
CA ALA A 86 -10.11 2.97 -3.23
C ALA A 86 -8.81 2.89 -4.06
N VAL A 87 -8.94 2.38 -5.29
CA VAL A 87 -7.89 2.44 -6.31
C VAL A 87 -8.37 3.39 -7.41
N VAL A 88 -7.63 4.47 -7.62
CA VAL A 88 -7.94 5.53 -8.58
C VAL A 88 -6.71 5.77 -9.44
N ASP A 89 -6.85 5.67 -10.76
CA ASP A 89 -5.75 5.93 -11.71
C ASP A 89 -4.42 5.23 -11.35
N ALA A 90 -4.51 3.97 -10.87
CA ALA A 90 -3.40 3.11 -10.48
C ALA A 90 -2.65 3.54 -9.18
N HIS A 91 -3.20 4.42 -8.37
CA HIS A 91 -2.75 4.72 -7.01
C HIS A 91 -3.90 4.51 -5.99
N GLY A 92 -3.56 4.54 -4.69
CA GLY A 92 -4.50 4.32 -3.60
C GLY A 92 -5.00 5.63 -2.99
N GLU A 93 -6.26 5.64 -2.56
CA GLU A 93 -6.82 6.65 -1.67
C GLU A 93 -7.42 5.96 -0.45
N GLY A 94 -6.67 5.91 0.65
CA GLY A 94 -7.09 5.16 1.82
C GLY A 94 -6.25 5.36 3.06
N VAL A 95 -6.30 4.34 3.91
CA VAL A 95 -5.63 4.27 5.20
C VAL A 95 -4.96 2.92 5.36
N TYR A 96 -4.11 2.78 6.37
CA TYR A 96 -3.52 1.49 6.70
C TYR A 96 -4.06 0.96 8.01
N ARG A 97 -4.31 -0.35 8.04
CA ARG A 97 -4.82 -1.06 9.22
C ARG A 97 -3.72 -1.94 9.82
N LEU A 98 -3.62 -1.92 11.14
CA LEU A 98 -2.75 -2.80 11.90
C LEU A 98 -3.62 -3.69 12.78
N LEU A 99 -3.52 -4.99 12.60
CA LEU A 99 -4.22 -5.99 13.41
C LEU A 99 -3.22 -6.74 14.30
N ASP A 100 -3.63 -7.04 15.54
CA ASP A 100 -2.84 -7.87 16.46
C ASP A 100 -2.89 -9.37 16.07
N ASN A 101 -2.16 -10.21 16.81
CA ASN A 101 -2.13 -11.66 16.63
C ASN A 101 -3.45 -12.37 16.97
N ARG A 102 -4.49 -11.62 17.34
CA ARG A 102 -5.87 -12.08 17.52
C ARG A 102 -6.81 -11.49 16.47
N TYR A 103 -6.22 -10.89 15.41
CA TYR A 103 -6.94 -10.26 14.29
C TYR A 103 -7.81 -9.07 14.71
N ARG A 104 -7.49 -8.39 15.81
CA ARG A 104 -8.21 -7.20 16.28
C ARG A 104 -7.49 -5.96 15.79
N LEU A 105 -8.25 -4.99 15.27
CA LEU A 105 -7.71 -3.68 14.90
C LEU A 105 -7.12 -2.98 16.13
N ILE A 106 -5.83 -2.68 16.09
CA ILE A 106 -5.12 -1.97 17.15
C ILE A 106 -4.78 -0.52 16.77
N LYS A 107 -4.55 -0.28 15.46
CA LYS A 107 -4.24 1.05 14.94
C LYS A 107 -4.74 1.23 13.52
N THR A 108 -5.07 2.47 13.19
CA THR A 108 -5.22 2.98 11.83
C THR A 108 -4.14 4.03 11.62
N VAL A 109 -3.33 3.87 10.56
CA VAL A 109 -2.34 4.86 10.14
C VAL A 109 -2.92 5.64 8.97
N GLU A 110 -2.83 6.96 9.04
CA GLU A 110 -3.39 7.89 8.06
C GLU A 110 -2.30 8.86 7.59
N ALA A 111 -2.36 9.22 6.32
CA ALA A 111 -1.52 10.29 5.79
C ALA A 111 -1.86 11.64 6.45
N ARG A 112 -0.90 12.54 6.46
CA ARG A 112 -1.01 13.85 7.07
C ARG A 112 -1.15 14.96 6.03
N ARG A 113 -1.39 16.19 6.47
CA ARG A 113 -1.56 17.37 5.63
C ARG A 113 -2.78 17.29 4.70
N GLY A 114 -3.86 16.62 5.14
CA GLY A 114 -5.09 16.46 4.35
C GLY A 114 -4.97 15.50 3.15
N MET A 115 -3.92 14.69 3.13
CA MET A 115 -3.69 13.68 2.09
C MET A 115 -4.22 12.31 2.51
N THR A 116 -4.23 11.36 1.59
CA THR A 116 -4.61 9.96 1.83
C THR A 116 -3.43 9.03 1.59
N GLY A 117 -3.37 7.93 2.32
CA GLY A 117 -2.36 6.89 2.11
C GLY A 117 -2.55 6.20 0.75
N ASP A 118 -1.45 5.74 0.17
CA ASP A 118 -1.43 5.02 -1.10
C ASP A 118 -1.21 3.52 -0.90
N LEU A 119 -1.64 2.72 -1.88
CA LEU A 119 -1.66 1.26 -1.81
C LEU A 119 -0.28 0.59 -1.94
N HIS A 120 0.75 1.31 -2.42
CA HIS A 120 1.98 0.67 -2.87
C HIS A 120 2.89 0.24 -1.74
N GLU A 121 3.09 1.05 -0.68
CA GLU A 121 4.01 0.68 0.38
C GLU A 121 3.58 1.17 1.77
N LEU A 122 3.75 0.28 2.76
CA LEU A 122 3.76 0.58 4.19
C LEU A 122 4.86 -0.24 4.85
N LEU A 123 5.79 0.42 5.52
CA LEU A 123 6.82 -0.20 6.35
C LEU A 123 6.67 0.28 7.79
N LEU A 124 6.62 -0.66 8.73
CA LEU A 124 6.75 -0.34 10.15
C LEU A 124 8.22 -0.41 10.55
N THR A 125 8.66 0.55 11.35
CA THR A 125 10.02 0.59 11.90
C THR A 125 10.08 0.01 13.30
N GLU A 126 11.28 -0.31 13.76
CA GLU A 126 11.51 -0.80 15.12
C GLU A 126 11.20 0.26 16.18
N GLU A 127 11.29 1.54 15.81
CA GLU A 127 10.97 2.70 16.65
C GLU A 127 9.46 2.94 16.82
N GLY A 128 8.63 2.16 16.12
CA GLY A 128 7.17 2.27 16.20
C GLY A 128 6.62 3.37 15.29
N THR A 129 7.36 3.74 14.24
CA THR A 129 6.90 4.63 13.19
C THR A 129 6.41 3.85 11.97
N ALA A 130 5.76 4.53 11.05
CA ALA A 130 5.30 3.99 9.79
C ALA A 130 5.76 4.88 8.63
N LEU A 131 6.51 4.29 7.69
CA LEU A 131 6.87 4.88 6.41
C LEU A 131 5.90 4.39 5.34
N PHE A 132 5.33 5.28 4.55
CA PHE A 132 4.39 4.89 3.50
C PHE A 132 4.34 5.88 2.35
N THR A 133 3.81 5.41 1.24
CA THR A 133 3.62 6.19 0.02
C THR A 133 2.34 7.01 0.05
N VAL A 134 2.41 8.18 -0.58
CA VAL A 134 1.29 9.12 -0.76
C VAL A 134 1.39 9.70 -2.16
N TYR A 135 0.24 9.97 -2.78
CA TYR A 135 0.17 10.73 -4.03
C TYR A 135 -0.44 12.10 -3.79
N GLY A 136 0.20 13.10 -4.37
CA GLY A 136 -0.33 14.45 -4.39
C GLY A 136 -0.39 15.01 -5.80
N THR A 137 -1.24 16.01 -6.02
CA THR A 137 -1.36 16.70 -7.29
C THR A 137 -0.78 18.11 -7.18
N ALA A 138 -0.01 18.51 -8.18
CA ALA A 138 0.52 19.84 -8.31
C ALA A 138 0.42 20.34 -9.77
N SER A 139 0.69 21.62 -9.99
CA SER A 139 0.75 22.21 -11.33
C SER A 139 2.11 22.83 -11.58
N GLY A 140 2.59 22.73 -12.81
CA GLY A 140 3.87 23.28 -13.20
C GLY A 140 3.98 23.53 -14.70
N ASP A 141 5.09 24.16 -15.11
CA ASP A 141 5.44 24.30 -16.52
C ASP A 141 5.99 22.99 -17.08
N LEU A 142 5.18 22.30 -17.85
CA LEU A 142 5.54 21.03 -18.47
C LEU A 142 6.03 21.20 -19.94
N ARG A 143 6.20 22.43 -20.45
CA ARG A 143 6.69 22.67 -21.82
C ARG A 143 8.06 22.04 -22.10
N PRO A 144 9.03 22.03 -21.15
CA PRO A 144 10.32 21.38 -21.37
C PRO A 144 10.22 19.88 -21.70
N VAL A 145 9.14 19.22 -21.28
CA VAL A 145 8.90 17.79 -21.55
C VAL A 145 7.73 17.54 -22.51
N GLY A 146 7.31 18.59 -23.23
CA GLY A 146 6.28 18.52 -24.28
C GLY A 146 4.83 18.66 -23.81
N GLY A 147 4.63 19.09 -22.58
CA GLY A 147 3.31 19.33 -21.99
C GLY A 147 2.86 20.80 -22.04
N PRO A 148 1.72 21.11 -21.40
CA PRO A 148 1.22 22.48 -21.30
C PRO A 148 2.01 23.34 -20.31
N GLU A 149 1.96 24.67 -20.48
CA GLU A 149 2.58 25.64 -19.55
C GLU A 149 2.03 25.54 -18.12
N ARG A 150 0.77 25.15 -17.98
CA ARG A 150 0.10 24.89 -16.69
C ARG A 150 -0.44 23.48 -16.68
N GLY A 151 0.47 22.51 -16.67
CA GLY A 151 0.11 21.09 -16.63
C GLY A 151 -0.08 20.60 -15.19
N LEU A 152 -1.04 19.71 -15.02
CA LEU A 152 -1.22 19.00 -13.77
C LEU A 152 -0.39 17.72 -13.78
N TYR A 153 0.23 17.42 -12.65
CA TYR A 153 0.99 16.17 -12.46
C TYR A 153 0.79 15.59 -11.06
N PHE A 154 0.92 14.27 -10.97
CA PHE A 154 1.05 13.59 -9.69
C PHE A 154 2.51 13.59 -9.26
N TYR A 155 2.77 13.95 -8.00
CA TYR A 155 4.04 13.68 -7.34
C TYR A 155 3.88 12.53 -6.34
N GLY A 156 4.95 11.74 -6.18
CA GLY A 156 5.04 10.77 -5.10
C GLY A 156 5.59 11.43 -3.84
N GLU A 157 5.00 11.12 -2.69
CA GLU A 157 5.50 11.56 -1.39
C GLU A 157 5.73 10.34 -0.50
N VAL A 158 6.83 10.34 0.25
CA VAL A 158 7.04 9.47 1.40
C VAL A 158 6.66 10.24 2.64
N GLN A 159 5.81 9.68 3.48
CA GLN A 159 5.58 10.19 4.83
C GLN A 159 6.04 9.18 5.86
N GLU A 160 6.64 9.67 6.96
CA GLU A 160 6.87 8.93 8.19
C GLU A 160 6.04 9.52 9.29
N VAL A 161 5.25 8.68 9.97
CA VAL A 161 4.43 9.09 11.10
C VAL A 161 4.70 8.20 12.31
N ASP A 162 4.65 8.78 13.49
CA ASP A 162 4.57 8.03 14.74
C ASP A 162 3.22 7.30 14.80
N VAL A 163 3.23 5.97 14.91
CA VAL A 163 2.00 5.16 14.87
C VAL A 163 1.13 5.40 16.10
N ALA A 164 1.72 5.70 17.25
CA ALA A 164 0.97 5.91 18.49
C ALA A 164 0.23 7.24 18.52
N THR A 165 0.90 8.32 18.11
CA THR A 165 0.38 9.70 18.18
C THR A 165 -0.20 10.19 16.86
N GLY A 166 0.28 9.63 15.75
CA GLY A 166 -0.01 10.09 14.40
C GLY A 166 0.75 11.36 14.02
N GLU A 167 1.77 11.77 14.76
CA GLU A 167 2.61 12.91 14.41
C GLU A 167 3.40 12.65 13.12
N LEU A 168 3.44 13.63 12.21
CA LEU A 168 4.27 13.58 11.02
C LEU A 168 5.71 13.91 11.41
N LEU A 169 6.60 12.94 11.26
CA LEU A 169 8.02 13.05 11.62
C LEU A 169 8.89 13.46 10.43
N PHE A 170 8.57 12.93 9.25
CA PHE A 170 9.33 13.18 8.03
C PHE A 170 8.41 13.20 6.81
N SER A 171 8.78 14.01 5.81
CA SER A 171 8.20 13.90 4.47
C SER A 171 9.21 14.27 3.39
N TRP A 172 9.17 13.52 2.29
CA TRP A 172 9.95 13.73 1.09
C TRP A 172 9.03 13.73 -0.13
N ARG A 173 9.23 14.67 -1.05
CA ARG A 173 8.42 14.78 -2.27
C ARG A 173 9.30 14.65 -3.50
N SER A 174 8.86 13.83 -4.46
CA SER A 174 9.60 13.58 -5.69
C SER A 174 9.84 14.85 -6.52
N ASP A 175 8.86 15.75 -6.64
CA ASP A 175 8.95 16.95 -7.45
C ASP A 175 9.90 18.04 -6.90
N HIS A 176 10.44 17.85 -5.70
CA HIS A 176 11.49 18.70 -5.15
C HIS A 176 12.91 18.16 -5.42
N HIS A 177 13.02 16.92 -5.91
CA HIS A 177 14.30 16.22 -6.00
C HIS A 177 14.57 15.56 -7.36
N VAL A 178 13.51 15.20 -8.10
CA VAL A 178 13.60 14.46 -9.37
C VAL A 178 13.00 15.29 -10.50
N GLY A 179 13.79 15.50 -11.53
CA GLY A 179 13.39 16.30 -12.69
C GLY A 179 12.30 15.62 -13.53
N PHE A 180 11.47 16.42 -14.18
CA PHE A 180 10.48 15.91 -15.13
C PHE A 180 11.09 15.20 -16.34
N ASP A 181 12.30 15.59 -16.73
CA ASP A 181 13.05 14.99 -17.83
C ASP A 181 13.57 13.58 -17.54
N GLU A 182 13.62 13.19 -16.26
CA GLU A 182 13.97 11.83 -15.85
C GLU A 182 12.85 10.82 -16.12
N SER A 183 11.60 11.27 -16.35
CA SER A 183 10.48 10.39 -16.64
C SER A 183 10.51 9.84 -18.07
N TYR A 184 10.31 8.54 -18.21
CA TYR A 184 10.10 7.87 -19.51
C TYR A 184 8.67 8.03 -20.04
N THR A 185 7.73 8.50 -19.22
CA THR A 185 6.39 8.88 -19.67
C THR A 185 6.38 10.33 -20.15
N ARG A 186 5.31 10.72 -20.82
CA ARG A 186 5.14 12.11 -21.31
C ARG A 186 3.79 12.66 -20.88
N PRO A 187 3.70 13.96 -20.56
CA PRO A 187 2.42 14.58 -20.26
C PRO A 187 1.49 14.55 -21.46
N SER A 188 0.22 14.33 -21.22
CA SER A 188 -0.81 14.48 -22.24
C SER A 188 -1.42 15.90 -22.18
N ALA A 189 -2.11 16.30 -23.24
CA ALA A 189 -2.81 17.58 -23.26
C ALA A 189 -4.01 17.64 -22.29
N LYS A 190 -4.44 16.49 -21.79
CA LYS A 190 -5.59 16.37 -20.86
C LYS A 190 -5.24 15.39 -19.73
N GLY A 191 -5.76 15.71 -18.53
CA GLY A 191 -5.59 14.87 -17.36
C GLY A 191 -4.36 15.24 -16.52
N VAL A 192 -4.11 14.46 -15.51
CA VAL A 192 -2.96 14.60 -14.60
C VAL A 192 -1.86 13.66 -15.07
N TRP A 193 -0.66 14.16 -15.22
CA TRP A 193 0.48 13.35 -15.65
C TRP A 193 1.14 12.68 -14.45
N ASP A 194 1.20 11.35 -14.47
CA ASP A 194 1.95 10.57 -13.50
C ASP A 194 3.40 10.44 -13.97
N TYR A 195 4.23 11.43 -13.56
CA TYR A 195 5.61 11.49 -14.03
C TYR A 195 6.56 10.60 -13.23
N PHE A 196 6.30 10.40 -11.95
CA PHE A 196 7.20 9.67 -11.05
C PHE A 196 6.70 8.26 -10.76
N HIS A 197 5.46 8.13 -10.34
CA HIS A 197 4.82 6.90 -9.88
C HIS A 197 5.64 6.19 -8.82
N ILE A 198 5.59 6.71 -7.60
CA ILE A 198 6.25 6.07 -6.44
C ILE A 198 5.66 4.67 -6.22
N ASN A 199 6.54 3.68 -5.98
CA ASN A 199 6.08 2.28 -5.94
C ASN A 199 6.56 1.54 -4.69
N SER A 200 7.80 1.75 -4.22
CA SER A 200 8.29 1.10 -3.01
C SER A 200 9.22 2.00 -2.22
N ILE A 201 9.33 1.69 -0.93
CA ILE A 201 10.25 2.31 0.01
C ILE A 201 11.03 1.19 0.68
N ASN A 202 12.34 1.35 0.81
CA ASN A 202 13.19 0.53 1.65
C ASN A 202 14.10 1.43 2.49
N VAL A 203 14.51 0.94 3.64
CA VAL A 203 15.56 1.57 4.45
C VAL A 203 16.88 0.85 4.16
N ASP A 204 17.89 1.59 3.75
CA ASP A 204 19.22 1.05 3.55
C ASP A 204 19.81 0.65 4.90
N PRO A 205 20.16 -0.63 5.12
CA PRO A 205 20.66 -1.08 6.41
C PRO A 205 22.06 -0.53 6.76
N ASP A 206 22.79 -0.03 5.75
CA ASP A 206 24.18 0.44 5.97
C ASP A 206 24.22 1.87 6.53
N ASP A 207 23.27 2.73 6.16
CA ASP A 207 23.30 4.15 6.54
C ASP A 207 21.94 4.74 6.96
N GLY A 208 20.87 3.94 6.93
CA GLY A 208 19.52 4.36 7.32
C GLY A 208 18.82 5.28 6.31
N ASN A 209 19.43 5.55 5.16
CA ASN A 209 18.79 6.34 4.11
C ASN A 209 17.64 5.58 3.44
N LEU A 210 16.68 6.31 2.90
CA LEU A 210 15.59 5.72 2.15
C LEU A 210 16.00 5.42 0.71
N ILE A 211 15.57 4.25 0.23
CA ILE A 211 15.63 3.87 -1.18
C ILE A 211 14.20 3.85 -1.69
N VAL A 212 13.90 4.73 -2.64
CA VAL A 212 12.56 4.90 -3.22
C VAL A 212 12.58 4.47 -4.67
N SER A 213 11.65 3.60 -5.07
CA SER A 213 11.52 3.23 -6.48
C SER A 213 10.49 4.09 -7.20
N SER A 214 10.80 4.43 -8.45
CA SER A 214 9.94 5.12 -9.39
C SER A 214 9.65 4.26 -10.61
N ARG A 215 8.38 3.93 -10.84
CA ARG A 215 7.97 3.17 -12.02
C ARG A 215 8.18 3.98 -13.30
N CYS A 216 7.82 5.26 -13.31
CA CYS A 216 7.86 6.08 -14.52
C CYS A 216 9.26 6.60 -14.86
N CYS A 217 10.19 6.63 -13.90
CA CYS A 217 11.60 6.94 -14.14
C CYS A 217 12.47 5.69 -14.34
N TRP A 218 11.92 4.48 -14.13
CA TRP A 218 12.65 3.20 -14.17
C TRP A 218 13.91 3.21 -13.30
N ALA A 219 13.82 3.85 -12.15
CA ALA A 219 14.97 4.14 -11.30
C ALA A 219 14.67 3.91 -9.82
N PHE A 220 15.75 3.79 -9.06
CA PHE A 220 15.76 3.89 -7.61
C PHE A 220 16.51 5.16 -7.21
N TYR A 221 16.01 5.85 -6.22
CA TYR A 221 16.60 7.07 -5.65
C TYR A 221 16.95 6.82 -4.19
N LYS A 222 18.14 7.23 -3.80
CA LYS A 222 18.62 7.14 -2.43
C LYS A 222 18.80 8.55 -1.84
#